data_b658f52d3673ef6aff2185f8eb2bf591
#
_entry.id   b658f52d3673ef6aff2185f8eb2bf591
#
_cell.length_a   1.000
_cell.length_b   1.000
_cell.length_c   1.000
_cell.angle_alpha   90.00
_cell.angle_beta   90.00
_cell.angle_gamma   90.00
#
_symmetry.space_group_name_H-M   'P 1'
#
loop_
_entity.id
_entity.type
_entity.pdbx_description
1 polymer ?
#
loop_
_entity_poly.entity_id
_entity_poly.type
_entity_poly.pdbx_seq_one_letter_code
_entity_poly.pdbx_strand_id
1 'polypeptide(L)'
;LAALLFGGNYLTVQKKRQILTQSLERIVKDNPSQINALADYRFDFAYIKKAALILELMSKEDSAFKAATVIVPDTIGNKQVYLAFSADSQLSGIDEQAPNARGVGDDNGFVVTRNGNKETISKTQYLYAPNLSEREYLQRVFAGQTNEIRYEAKDGNYSLCHPYRQNGETIVLCFSDYQQYGKIGS
;
A
#
# COMPACT_ATOMS: atom_id res chain seq x y z
N LEU A 1 -27.17 -27.88 17.96
CA LEU A 1 -26.34 -26.81 18.58
C LEU A 1 -25.14 -26.42 17.72
N ALA A 2 -24.36 -27.38 17.14
CA ALA A 2 -23.20 -27.12 16.30
C ALA A 2 -23.55 -26.25 15.06
N ALA A 3 -24.65 -26.53 14.35
CA ALA A 3 -25.09 -25.79 13.17
C ALA A 3 -25.39 -24.30 13.46
N LEU A 4 -25.89 -23.99 14.65
CA LEU A 4 -26.15 -22.61 15.07
C LEU A 4 -24.85 -21.83 15.35
N LEU A 5 -23.82 -22.49 15.89
CA LEU A 5 -22.52 -21.88 16.15
C LEU A 5 -21.76 -21.59 14.84
N PHE A 6 -21.81 -22.47 13.85
CA PHE A 6 -21.19 -22.26 12.54
C PHE A 6 -21.93 -21.19 11.72
N GLY A 7 -23.29 -21.17 11.75
CA GLY A 7 -24.08 -20.17 11.07
C GLY A 7 -23.89 -18.76 11.64
N GLY A 8 -23.83 -18.62 12.96
CA GLY A 8 -23.58 -17.33 13.62
C GLY A 8 -22.22 -16.73 13.29
N ASN A 9 -21.18 -17.55 13.25
CA ASN A 9 -19.82 -17.10 12.94
C ASN A 9 -19.71 -16.68 11.45
N TYR A 10 -20.31 -17.45 10.55
CA TYR A 10 -20.34 -17.12 9.11
C TYR A 10 -21.06 -15.80 8.84
N LEU A 11 -22.24 -15.58 9.40
CA LEU A 11 -23.01 -14.33 9.26
C LEU A 11 -22.23 -13.12 9.80
N THR A 12 -21.51 -13.29 10.92
CA THR A 12 -20.69 -12.23 11.51
C THR A 12 -19.54 -11.83 10.59
N VAL A 13 -18.84 -12.80 10.00
CA VAL A 13 -17.73 -12.58 9.05
C VAL A 13 -18.23 -11.87 7.79
N GLN A 14 -19.36 -12.31 7.21
CA GLN A 14 -19.93 -11.68 6.02
C GLN A 14 -20.36 -10.24 6.28
N LYS A 15 -21.03 -9.99 7.41
CA LYS A 15 -21.43 -8.63 7.80
C LYS A 15 -20.23 -7.72 8.02
N LYS A 16 -19.16 -8.23 8.64
CA LYS A 16 -17.91 -7.49 8.84
C LYS A 16 -17.25 -7.15 7.51
N ARG A 17 -17.14 -8.11 6.59
CA ARG A 17 -16.63 -7.89 5.23
C ARG A 17 -17.40 -6.79 4.51
N GLN A 18 -18.74 -6.82 4.56
CA GLN A 18 -19.60 -5.83 3.93
C GLN A 18 -19.36 -4.43 4.50
N ILE A 19 -19.31 -4.27 5.83
CA ILE A 19 -19.06 -2.99 6.49
C ILE A 19 -17.69 -2.43 6.08
N LEU A 20 -16.65 -3.24 6.11
CA LEU A 20 -15.29 -2.82 5.76
C LEU A 20 -15.17 -2.44 4.29
N THR A 21 -15.84 -3.19 3.39
CA THR A 21 -15.88 -2.85 1.96
C THR A 21 -16.55 -1.50 1.74
N GLN A 22 -17.68 -1.23 2.40
CA GLN A 22 -18.36 0.06 2.32
C GLN A 22 -17.51 1.22 2.86
N SER A 23 -16.79 1.01 3.96
CA SER A 23 -15.85 2.00 4.50
C SER A 23 -14.73 2.32 3.51
N LEU A 24 -14.13 1.29 2.92
CA LEU A 24 -13.08 1.44 1.92
C LEU A 24 -13.58 2.18 0.68
N GLU A 25 -14.74 1.79 0.13
CA GLU A 25 -15.34 2.45 -1.03
C GLU A 25 -15.65 3.93 -0.76
N ARG A 26 -16.10 4.26 0.46
CA ARG A 26 -16.31 5.64 0.89
C ARG A 26 -14.99 6.41 0.91
N ILE A 27 -13.94 5.90 1.56
CA ILE A 27 -12.63 6.55 1.60
C ILE A 27 -12.12 6.80 0.18
N VAL A 28 -12.20 5.83 -0.70
CA VAL A 28 -11.78 5.96 -2.11
C VAL A 28 -12.58 7.03 -2.83
N LYS A 29 -13.90 7.06 -2.64
CA LYS A 29 -14.80 8.02 -3.29
C LYS A 29 -14.58 9.45 -2.82
N ASP A 30 -14.29 9.63 -1.52
CA ASP A 30 -14.15 10.94 -0.90
C ASP A 30 -12.74 11.55 -1.14
N ASN A 31 -11.76 10.74 -1.61
CA ASN A 31 -10.36 11.14 -1.81
C ASN A 31 -9.82 10.98 -3.25
N PRO A 32 -10.54 11.42 -4.29
CA PRO A 32 -10.13 11.16 -5.68
C PRO A 32 -8.78 11.81 -6.05
N SER A 33 -8.50 13.00 -5.54
CA SER A 33 -7.23 13.70 -5.80
C SER A 33 -6.03 13.04 -5.14
N GLN A 34 -6.21 12.50 -3.94
CA GLN A 34 -5.20 11.75 -3.20
C GLN A 34 -4.88 10.43 -3.90
N ILE A 35 -5.91 9.73 -4.36
CA ILE A 35 -5.74 8.47 -5.10
C ILE A 35 -5.04 8.70 -6.44
N ASN A 36 -5.41 9.77 -7.16
CA ASN A 36 -4.71 10.16 -8.39
C ASN A 36 -3.23 10.46 -8.13
N ALA A 37 -2.92 11.10 -7.00
CA ALA A 37 -1.54 11.37 -6.61
C ALA A 37 -0.75 10.12 -6.25
N LEU A 38 -1.41 9.08 -5.70
CA LEU A 38 -0.81 7.76 -5.48
C LEU A 38 -0.61 6.98 -6.78
N ALA A 39 -1.49 7.17 -7.77
CA ALA A 39 -1.38 6.54 -9.08
C ALA A 39 -0.27 7.16 -9.97
N ASP A 40 0.09 8.43 -9.76
CA ASP A 40 1.22 9.09 -10.44
C ASP A 40 2.56 8.65 -9.82
N TYR A 41 2.80 7.34 -9.88
CA TYR A 41 3.94 6.71 -9.24
C TYR A 41 5.26 7.08 -9.89
N ARG A 42 6.23 7.45 -9.06
CA ARG A 42 7.67 7.59 -9.39
C ARG A 42 8.49 7.15 -8.18
N PHE A 43 9.58 6.45 -8.42
CA PHE A 43 10.46 6.10 -7.32
C PHE A 43 11.40 7.27 -7.00
N ASP A 44 10.87 8.26 -6.29
CA ASP A 44 11.63 9.42 -5.82
C ASP A 44 11.17 9.86 -4.40
N PHE A 45 11.96 10.73 -3.80
CA PHE A 45 11.68 11.23 -2.45
C PHE A 45 10.33 11.95 -2.34
N ALA A 46 9.97 12.75 -3.35
CA ALA A 46 8.75 13.55 -3.33
C ALA A 46 7.50 12.66 -3.35
N TYR A 47 7.52 11.60 -4.20
CA TYR A 47 6.43 10.62 -4.24
C TYR A 47 6.31 9.87 -2.93
N ILE A 48 7.41 9.32 -2.40
CA ILE A 48 7.38 8.50 -1.17
C ILE A 48 6.86 9.32 0.01
N LYS A 49 7.34 10.57 0.15
CA LYS A 49 6.85 11.49 1.18
C LYS A 49 5.37 11.79 1.03
N LYS A 50 4.93 12.11 -0.18
CA LYS A 50 3.53 12.41 -0.47
C LYS A 50 2.63 11.20 -0.23
N ALA A 51 3.06 10.02 -0.67
CA ALA A 51 2.34 8.77 -0.44
C ALA A 51 2.18 8.48 1.06
N ALA A 52 3.24 8.62 1.85
CA ALA A 52 3.19 8.43 3.29
C ALA A 52 2.16 9.34 3.97
N LEU A 53 2.13 10.63 3.64
CA LEU A 53 1.16 11.59 4.18
C LEU A 53 -0.28 11.25 3.78
N ILE A 54 -0.51 10.91 2.52
CA ILE A 54 -1.84 10.53 2.03
C ILE A 54 -2.33 9.28 2.76
N LEU A 55 -1.49 8.23 2.84
CA LEU A 55 -1.86 6.97 3.45
C LEU A 55 -2.09 7.11 4.97
N GLU A 56 -1.32 7.97 5.63
CA GLU A 56 -1.56 8.32 7.04
C GLU A 56 -2.95 8.97 7.23
N LEU A 57 -3.30 9.95 6.41
CA LEU A 57 -4.60 10.60 6.47
C LEU A 57 -5.72 9.61 6.20
N MET A 58 -5.64 8.83 5.11
CA MET A 58 -6.65 7.84 4.75
C MET A 58 -6.85 6.78 5.83
N SER A 59 -5.79 6.33 6.52
CA SER A 59 -5.91 5.34 7.60
C SER A 59 -6.63 5.88 8.84
N LYS A 60 -6.74 7.20 8.97
CA LYS A 60 -7.40 7.87 10.11
C LYS A 60 -8.85 8.24 9.82
N GLU A 61 -9.31 8.13 8.57
CA GLU A 61 -10.69 8.52 8.20
C GLU A 61 -11.76 7.56 8.74
N ASP A 62 -11.39 6.31 8.96
CA ASP A 62 -12.31 5.31 9.53
C ASP A 62 -11.58 4.49 10.60
N SER A 63 -12.15 4.47 11.81
CA SER A 63 -11.61 3.74 12.94
C SER A 63 -11.53 2.21 12.75
N ALA A 64 -12.18 1.68 11.71
CA ALA A 64 -12.09 0.28 11.31
C ALA A 64 -10.70 -0.09 10.77
N PHE A 65 -9.95 0.91 10.27
CA PHE A 65 -8.62 0.72 9.70
C PHE A 65 -7.55 1.37 10.59
N LYS A 66 -6.39 0.73 10.66
CA LYS A 66 -5.22 1.23 11.40
C LYS A 66 -4.03 1.49 10.50
N ALA A 67 -4.04 0.92 9.30
CA ALA A 67 -3.00 1.12 8.32
C ALA A 67 -3.57 1.14 6.91
N ALA A 68 -2.94 1.95 6.07
CA ALA A 68 -3.14 1.99 4.63
C ALA A 68 -1.80 1.81 3.92
N THR A 69 -1.81 1.06 2.82
CA THR A 69 -0.63 0.76 2.00
C THR A 69 -1.01 0.87 0.54
N VAL A 70 -0.13 1.42 -0.29
CA VAL A 70 -0.25 1.37 -1.74
C VAL A 70 0.79 0.41 -2.29
N ILE A 71 0.35 -0.50 -3.17
CA ILE A 71 1.21 -1.45 -3.88
C ILE A 71 1.23 -1.05 -5.36
N VAL A 72 2.44 -0.97 -5.90
CA VAL A 72 2.69 -0.63 -7.31
C VAL A 72 3.60 -1.67 -7.96
N PRO A 73 3.44 -1.95 -9.26
CA PRO A 73 4.39 -2.77 -10.01
C PRO A 73 5.62 -1.92 -10.36
N ASP A 74 6.80 -2.51 -10.32
CA ASP A 74 8.04 -1.88 -10.75
C ASP A 74 9.03 -2.95 -11.24
N THR A 75 10.26 -2.53 -11.57
CA THR A 75 11.36 -3.41 -11.96
C THR A 75 12.60 -3.09 -11.15
N ILE A 76 13.36 -4.13 -10.80
CA ILE A 76 14.72 -4.03 -10.26
C ILE A 76 15.61 -4.85 -11.18
N GLY A 77 16.53 -4.17 -11.88
CA GLY A 77 17.20 -4.78 -13.01
C GLY A 77 16.16 -5.22 -14.07
N ASN A 78 16.21 -6.47 -14.51
CA ASN A 78 15.26 -7.00 -15.49
C ASN A 78 14.13 -7.82 -14.87
N LYS A 79 13.90 -7.72 -13.54
CA LYS A 79 12.87 -8.51 -12.85
C LYS A 79 11.71 -7.63 -12.44
N GLN A 80 10.49 -8.06 -12.76
CA GLN A 80 9.28 -7.46 -12.22
C GLN A 80 9.18 -7.71 -10.72
N VAL A 81 8.87 -6.66 -9.97
CA VAL A 81 8.69 -6.66 -8.53
C VAL A 81 7.43 -5.87 -8.16
N TYR A 82 6.99 -6.03 -6.92
CA TYR A 82 6.02 -5.14 -6.32
C TYR A 82 6.71 -4.30 -5.25
N LEU A 83 6.39 -3.02 -5.21
CA LEU A 83 6.81 -2.12 -4.15
C LEU A 83 5.60 -1.71 -3.33
N ALA A 84 5.77 -1.58 -2.02
CA ALA A 84 4.72 -1.15 -1.12
C ALA A 84 5.17 0.09 -0.34
N PHE A 85 4.28 1.07 -0.26
CA PHE A 85 4.49 2.30 0.50
C PHE A 85 3.39 2.41 1.56
N SER A 86 3.76 2.87 2.76
CA SER A 86 2.86 3.07 3.90
C SER A 86 3.15 4.40 4.59
N ALA A 87 2.34 4.76 5.56
CA ALA A 87 2.55 5.95 6.39
C ALA A 87 3.90 5.92 7.13
N ASP A 88 4.37 4.74 7.47
CA ASP A 88 5.63 4.50 8.19
C ASP A 88 6.83 4.47 7.22
N SER A 89 6.87 5.41 6.30
CA SER A 89 8.01 5.56 5.41
C SER A 89 9.25 5.97 6.21
N GLN A 90 10.39 5.34 5.94
CA GLN A 90 11.68 5.59 6.61
C GLN A 90 12.30 6.96 6.26
N LEU A 91 11.47 8.00 6.23
CA LEU A 91 11.87 9.35 5.78
C LEU A 91 12.24 10.31 6.91
N SER A 92 12.19 9.88 8.17
CA SER A 92 12.53 10.76 9.30
C SER A 92 14.02 11.18 9.25
N GLY A 93 14.27 12.46 9.53
CA GLY A 93 15.63 13.01 9.59
C GLY A 93 16.27 13.30 8.23
N ILE A 94 15.52 13.18 7.12
CA ILE A 94 16.02 13.59 5.80
C ILE A 94 15.94 15.12 5.67
N ASP A 95 17.05 15.73 5.24
CA ASP A 95 17.14 17.14 4.94
C ASP A 95 16.55 17.43 3.55
N GLU A 96 15.35 18.00 3.54
CA GLU A 96 14.61 18.32 2.30
C GLU A 96 15.21 19.50 1.52
N GLN A 97 16.05 20.31 2.16
CA GLN A 97 16.69 21.47 1.53
C GLN A 97 18.05 21.11 0.91
N ALA A 98 18.53 19.90 1.17
CA ALA A 98 19.79 19.45 0.58
C ALA A 98 19.67 19.39 -0.95
N PRO A 99 20.71 19.86 -1.70
CA PRO A 99 20.66 19.91 -3.16
C PRO A 99 20.45 18.54 -3.83
N ASN A 100 20.63 17.44 -3.10
CA ASN A 100 20.42 16.07 -3.56
C ASN A 100 19.04 15.49 -3.16
N ALA A 101 18.17 16.24 -2.48
CA ALA A 101 16.82 15.79 -2.13
C ALA A 101 15.91 15.51 -3.34
N ARG A 102 16.33 15.92 -4.54
CA ARG A 102 15.66 15.63 -5.82
C ARG A 102 16.21 14.39 -6.52
N GLY A 103 17.02 13.57 -5.81
CA GLY A 103 17.41 12.26 -6.26
C GLY A 103 18.01 12.20 -7.66
N VAL A 104 19.32 12.44 -7.79
CA VAL A 104 20.05 11.89 -8.92
C VAL A 104 20.35 10.44 -8.55
N GLY A 105 19.47 9.54 -8.93
CA GLY A 105 19.63 8.10 -8.77
C GLY A 105 19.65 7.40 -10.11
N ASP A 106 20.12 6.19 -10.10
CA ASP A 106 19.84 5.25 -11.18
C ASP A 106 18.37 4.77 -11.07
N ASP A 107 17.92 3.94 -12.02
CA ASP A 107 16.55 3.41 -12.03
C ASP A 107 16.17 2.61 -10.76
N ASN A 108 17.12 2.34 -9.86
CA ASN A 108 16.94 1.51 -8.68
C ASN A 108 16.99 2.25 -7.34
N GLY A 109 17.34 3.55 -7.33
CA GLY A 109 17.44 4.31 -6.10
C GLY A 109 17.80 5.78 -6.28
N PHE A 110 17.81 6.52 -5.19
CA PHE A 110 18.21 7.93 -5.14
C PHE A 110 18.97 8.24 -3.85
N VAL A 111 19.79 9.29 -3.88
CA VAL A 111 20.61 9.71 -2.74
C VAL A 111 19.90 10.82 -1.97
N VAL A 112 19.87 10.72 -0.66
CA VAL A 112 19.37 11.74 0.27
C VAL A 112 20.45 12.15 1.26
N THR A 113 20.25 13.24 1.95
CA THR A 113 21.06 13.62 3.12
C THR A 113 20.22 13.41 4.38
N ARG A 114 20.68 12.52 5.27
CA ARG A 114 20.05 12.27 6.56
C ARG A 114 21.02 12.64 7.67
N ASN A 115 20.63 13.58 8.56
CA ASN A 115 21.46 14.04 9.66
C ASN A 115 22.90 14.42 9.23
N GLY A 116 23.03 15.08 8.06
CA GLY A 116 24.31 15.49 7.48
C GLY A 116 25.08 14.41 6.70
N ASN A 117 24.61 13.17 6.70
CA ASN A 117 25.24 12.06 5.97
C ASN A 117 24.48 11.72 4.67
N LYS A 118 25.22 11.38 3.62
CA LYS A 118 24.62 10.89 2.38
C LYS A 118 24.19 9.42 2.56
N GLU A 119 22.97 9.13 2.18
CA GLU A 119 22.35 7.81 2.23
C GLU A 119 21.66 7.51 0.90
N THR A 120 21.76 6.28 0.42
CA THR A 120 21.02 5.82 -0.77
C THR A 120 19.74 5.15 -0.34
N ILE A 121 18.61 5.67 -0.81
CA ILE A 121 17.29 5.04 -0.71
C ILE A 121 17.12 4.17 -1.96
N SER A 122 16.93 2.86 -1.77
CA SER A 122 16.82 1.87 -2.84
C SER A 122 15.42 1.27 -2.91
N LYS A 123 14.97 0.88 -4.11
CA LYS A 123 13.72 0.12 -4.32
C LYS A 123 13.67 -1.16 -3.49
N THR A 124 14.82 -1.76 -3.20
CA THR A 124 14.90 -2.98 -2.36
C THR A 124 14.35 -2.79 -0.95
N GLN A 125 14.39 -1.56 -0.41
CA GLN A 125 13.84 -1.21 0.90
C GLN A 125 12.30 -1.21 0.91
N TYR A 126 11.68 -1.15 -0.25
CA TYR A 126 10.21 -1.11 -0.43
C TYR A 126 9.67 -2.38 -1.08
N LEU A 127 10.50 -3.41 -1.26
CA LEU A 127 10.07 -4.67 -1.84
C LEU A 127 8.91 -5.28 -1.05
N TYR A 128 7.84 -5.58 -1.77
CA TYR A 128 6.70 -6.28 -1.24
C TYR A 128 6.76 -7.76 -1.63
N ALA A 129 6.76 -8.64 -0.64
CA ALA A 129 6.80 -10.09 -0.81
C ALA A 129 5.41 -10.71 -0.51
N PRO A 130 4.48 -10.72 -1.50
CA PRO A 130 3.15 -11.30 -1.30
C PRO A 130 3.23 -12.82 -1.11
N ASN A 131 2.29 -13.38 -0.34
CA ASN A 131 2.07 -14.82 -0.33
C ASN A 131 1.55 -15.31 -1.69
N LEU A 132 1.46 -16.63 -1.90
CA LEU A 132 1.10 -17.18 -3.22
C LEU A 132 -0.26 -16.67 -3.73
N SER A 133 -1.30 -16.74 -2.90
CA SER A 133 -2.67 -16.30 -3.25
C SER A 133 -2.72 -14.79 -3.57
N GLU A 134 -1.98 -14.00 -2.83
CA GLU A 134 -1.91 -12.55 -3.03
C GLU A 134 -1.10 -12.20 -4.29
N ARG A 135 -0.04 -12.95 -4.57
CA ARG A 135 0.73 -12.81 -5.82
C ARG A 135 -0.12 -13.07 -7.03
N GLU A 136 -0.90 -14.15 -7.03
CA GLU A 136 -1.84 -14.48 -8.12
C GLU A 136 -2.89 -13.38 -8.31
N TYR A 137 -3.40 -12.82 -7.22
CA TYR A 137 -4.32 -11.67 -7.26
C TYR A 137 -3.65 -10.45 -7.88
N LEU A 138 -2.47 -10.04 -7.40
CA LEU A 138 -1.74 -8.88 -7.92
C LEU A 138 -1.39 -9.04 -9.41
N GLN A 139 -0.97 -10.25 -9.83
CA GLN A 139 -0.71 -10.54 -11.24
C GLN A 139 -1.95 -10.30 -12.10
N ARG A 140 -3.13 -10.78 -11.68
CA ARG A 140 -4.40 -10.57 -12.42
C ARG A 140 -4.80 -9.09 -12.43
N VAL A 141 -4.62 -8.38 -11.32
CA VAL A 141 -4.92 -6.94 -11.23
C VAL A 141 -4.05 -6.15 -12.20
N PHE A 142 -2.74 -6.31 -12.14
CA PHE A 142 -1.81 -5.55 -12.97
C PHE A 142 -1.83 -5.97 -14.44
N ALA A 143 -2.26 -7.20 -14.74
CA ALA A 143 -2.57 -7.65 -16.11
C ALA A 143 -3.92 -7.14 -16.63
N GLY A 144 -4.69 -6.43 -15.82
CA GLY A 144 -6.00 -5.92 -16.25
C GLY A 144 -7.14 -6.93 -16.26
N GLN A 145 -6.96 -8.08 -15.64
CA GLN A 145 -7.90 -9.19 -15.69
C GLN A 145 -8.96 -9.14 -14.59
N THR A 146 -8.74 -8.36 -13.52
CA THR A 146 -9.70 -8.21 -12.43
C THR A 146 -9.65 -6.82 -11.80
N ASN A 147 -10.78 -6.37 -11.25
CA ASN A 147 -10.93 -5.19 -10.40
C ASN A 147 -11.58 -5.55 -9.06
N GLU A 148 -11.62 -6.84 -8.73
CA GLU A 148 -12.26 -7.31 -7.50
C GLU A 148 -11.51 -6.84 -6.25
N ILE A 149 -12.26 -6.46 -5.22
CA ILE A 149 -11.72 -6.19 -3.89
C ILE A 149 -11.35 -7.54 -3.25
N ARG A 150 -10.08 -7.69 -2.89
CA ARG A 150 -9.62 -8.84 -2.12
C ARG A 150 -9.81 -8.59 -0.64
N TYR A 151 -10.53 -9.48 0.00
CA TYR A 151 -10.67 -9.52 1.46
C TYR A 151 -9.89 -10.70 2.01
N GLU A 152 -9.09 -10.48 3.02
CA GLU A 152 -8.39 -11.51 3.78
C GLU A 152 -8.64 -11.33 5.27
N ALA A 153 -9.00 -12.42 5.96
CA ALA A 153 -9.12 -12.48 7.39
C ALA A 153 -8.24 -13.62 7.92
N LYS A 154 -7.32 -13.30 8.82
CA LYS A 154 -6.40 -14.25 9.42
C LYS A 154 -6.16 -13.90 10.88
N ASP A 155 -6.33 -14.88 11.77
CA ASP A 155 -6.05 -14.73 13.21
C ASP A 155 -6.76 -13.52 13.85
N GLY A 156 -8.00 -13.25 13.44
CA GLY A 156 -8.80 -12.13 13.94
C GLY A 156 -8.47 -10.78 13.30
N ASN A 157 -7.43 -10.71 12.49
CA ASN A 157 -7.05 -9.52 11.71
C ASN A 157 -7.60 -9.60 10.28
N TYR A 158 -7.81 -8.45 9.66
CA TYR A 158 -8.31 -8.40 8.28
C TYR A 158 -7.64 -7.30 7.47
N SER A 159 -7.57 -7.55 6.17
CA SER A 159 -7.14 -6.59 5.17
C SER A 159 -8.07 -6.61 3.96
N LEU A 160 -8.24 -5.45 3.33
CA LEU A 160 -8.94 -5.28 2.07
C LEU A 160 -8.01 -4.60 1.10
N CYS A 161 -7.89 -5.15 -0.10
CA CYS A 161 -7.10 -4.57 -1.18
C CYS A 161 -8.02 -4.25 -2.35
N HIS A 162 -8.01 -2.99 -2.78
CA HIS A 162 -8.83 -2.46 -3.86
C HIS A 162 -7.93 -2.00 -5.01
N PRO A 163 -8.09 -2.58 -6.22
CA PRO A 163 -7.43 -2.08 -7.41
C PRO A 163 -8.01 -0.72 -7.82
N TYR A 164 -7.13 0.18 -8.20
CA TYR A 164 -7.51 1.48 -8.73
C TYR A 164 -6.75 1.78 -10.02
N ARG A 165 -7.47 2.25 -11.04
CA ARG A 165 -6.91 2.58 -12.35
C ARG A 165 -7.19 4.02 -12.69
N GLN A 166 -6.11 4.74 -13.06
CA GLN A 166 -6.19 6.14 -13.46
C GLN A 166 -5.15 6.39 -14.56
N ASN A 167 -5.57 7.04 -15.65
CA ASN A 167 -4.68 7.47 -16.74
C ASN A 167 -3.77 6.37 -17.32
N GLY A 168 -4.22 5.11 -17.33
CA GLY A 168 -3.42 3.97 -17.78
C GLY A 168 -2.56 3.31 -16.70
N GLU A 169 -2.41 3.94 -15.55
CA GLU A 169 -1.70 3.40 -14.40
C GLU A 169 -2.64 2.60 -13.50
N THR A 170 -2.11 1.56 -12.88
CA THR A 170 -2.84 0.71 -11.93
C THR A 170 -2.08 0.66 -10.61
N ILE A 171 -2.78 0.89 -9.52
CA ILE A 171 -2.28 0.70 -8.15
C ILE A 171 -3.23 -0.21 -7.38
N VAL A 172 -2.76 -0.78 -6.28
CA VAL A 172 -3.60 -1.50 -5.33
C VAL A 172 -3.51 -0.82 -3.97
N LEU A 173 -4.66 -0.33 -3.47
CA LEU A 173 -4.77 0.24 -2.14
C LEU A 173 -5.23 -0.84 -1.16
N CYS A 174 -4.45 -1.09 -0.13
CA CYS A 174 -4.76 -2.05 0.92
C CYS A 174 -4.97 -1.34 2.25
N PHE A 175 -6.07 -1.67 2.93
CA PHE A 175 -6.39 -1.20 4.26
C PHE A 175 -6.45 -2.38 5.22
N SER A 176 -5.92 -2.21 6.44
CA SER A 176 -5.93 -3.26 7.46
C SER A 176 -6.31 -2.72 8.83
N ASP A 177 -6.84 -3.59 9.70
CA ASP A 177 -7.15 -3.28 11.09
C ASP A 177 -5.95 -3.48 12.04
N TYR A 178 -4.81 -3.80 11.47
CA TYR A 178 -3.53 -3.95 12.18
C TYR A 178 -2.44 -3.14 11.52
N GLN A 179 -1.48 -2.71 12.30
CA GLN A 179 -0.27 -2.11 11.76
C GLN A 179 0.62 -3.23 11.23
N GLN A 180 0.94 -3.19 9.94
CA GLN A 180 1.97 -4.06 9.39
C GLN A 180 3.33 -3.53 9.83
N TYR A 181 3.78 -3.95 11.02
CA TYR A 181 5.16 -3.69 11.42
C TYR A 181 6.11 -4.48 10.53
N GLY A 182 6.82 -3.74 9.67
CA GLY A 182 8.09 -4.12 9.08
C GLY A 182 8.29 -5.59 8.68
N LYS A 183 7.70 -5.98 7.55
CA LYS A 183 8.33 -6.98 6.67
C LYS A 183 8.56 -6.36 5.31
N ILE A 184 9.19 -5.21 5.31
CA ILE A 184 9.86 -4.68 4.16
C ILE A 184 11.32 -5.09 4.37
N GLY A 185 11.73 -6.21 3.74
CA GLY A 185 13.11 -6.64 3.62
C GLY A 185 13.88 -6.78 4.95
N SER A 186 13.74 -7.89 5.65
CA SER A 186 14.81 -8.43 6.52
C SER A 186 15.55 -9.51 5.77
#